data_27260c56715a58f3333436c77f1f5080
#
_entry.id   27260c56715a58f3333436c77f1f5080
#
_cell.length_a   1.000
_cell.length_b   1.000
_cell.length_c   1.000
_cell.angle_alpha   90.00
_cell.angle_beta   90.00
_cell.angle_gamma   90.00
#
_symmetry.space_group_name_H-M   'P 1'
#
loop_
_entity.id
_entity.type
_entity.pdbx_description
1 polymer ?
#
loop_
_entity_poly.entity_id
_entity_poly.type
_entity_poly.pdbx_seq_one_letter_code
_entity_poly.pdbx_strand_id
1 'polypeptide(L)'
;WSYGGFMALSCACKGDGLFKAAVAVAPVTSWRYYDTIYSELYNGLPQENPAGYNENAPLMLAPLLRDDRTRLLLIHGTADDNVHFQNSAEMIRALTDAGKEFDLMIYPDQNHSMQPDYTRQIRRRMISFVERNL
;
A
#
# COMPACT_ATOMS: atom_id res chain seq x y z
N TRP A 1 5.21 -6.25 -1.57
CA TRP A 1 5.45 -6.14 -0.14
C TRP A 1 6.34 -4.95 0.15
N SER A 2 6.10 -4.18 1.25
CA SER A 2 6.94 -3.05 1.65
C SER A 2 7.08 -2.00 0.53
N TYR A 3 8.29 -1.68 0.07
CA TYR A 3 8.51 -0.84 -1.11
C TYR A 3 7.79 -1.39 -2.36
N GLY A 4 7.77 -2.72 -2.54
CA GLY A 4 6.98 -3.35 -3.60
C GLY A 4 5.48 -3.08 -3.44
N GLY A 5 4.98 -2.95 -2.21
CA GLY A 5 3.62 -2.53 -1.92
C GLY A 5 3.35 -1.07 -2.32
N PHE A 6 4.31 -0.17 -2.04
CA PHE A 6 4.29 1.22 -2.55
C PHE A 6 4.18 1.25 -4.08
N MET A 7 5.00 0.46 -4.77
CA MET A 7 4.98 0.38 -6.22
C MET A 7 3.67 -0.19 -6.77
N ALA A 8 3.13 -1.25 -6.12
CA ALA A 8 1.85 -1.84 -6.51
C ALA A 8 0.70 -0.84 -6.41
N LEU A 9 0.63 -0.07 -5.31
CA LEU A 9 -0.36 0.99 -5.14
C LEU A 9 -0.17 2.11 -6.17
N SER A 10 1.05 2.58 -6.38
CA SER A 10 1.36 3.61 -7.37
C SER A 10 0.96 3.20 -8.78
N CYS A 11 1.27 1.96 -9.18
CA CYS A 11 0.88 1.41 -10.46
C CYS A 11 -0.63 1.25 -10.59
N ALA A 12 -1.31 0.76 -9.54
CA ALA A 12 -2.76 0.62 -9.53
C ALA A 12 -3.47 1.97 -9.71
N CYS A 13 -3.01 2.99 -8.98
CA CYS A 13 -3.63 4.32 -9.02
C CYS A 13 -3.32 5.08 -10.33
N LYS A 14 -2.08 5.01 -10.82
CA LYS A 14 -1.66 5.74 -12.03
C LYS A 14 -1.92 5.00 -13.34
N GLY A 15 -2.19 3.71 -13.27
CA GLY A 15 -2.28 2.84 -14.45
C GLY A 15 -3.57 2.94 -15.26
N ASP A 16 -4.51 3.80 -14.86
CA ASP A 16 -5.80 4.02 -15.55
C ASP A 16 -6.53 2.72 -15.94
N GLY A 17 -6.52 1.74 -15.04
CA GLY A 17 -7.16 0.43 -15.27
C GLY A 17 -6.37 -0.55 -16.14
N LEU A 18 -5.07 -0.30 -16.38
CA LEU A 18 -4.19 -1.22 -17.09
C LEU A 18 -4.06 -2.57 -16.35
N PHE A 19 -3.97 -2.52 -15.02
CA PHE A 19 -3.83 -3.71 -14.18
C PHE A 19 -5.19 -4.21 -13.72
N LYS A 20 -5.51 -5.48 -13.95
CA LYS A 20 -6.77 -6.08 -13.52
C LYS A 20 -6.83 -6.27 -12.00
N ALA A 21 -5.70 -6.63 -11.40
CA ALA A 21 -5.57 -6.86 -9.99
C ALA A 21 -4.26 -6.27 -9.46
N ALA A 22 -4.30 -5.71 -8.26
CA ALA A 22 -3.14 -5.23 -7.53
C ALA A 22 -3.20 -5.71 -6.08
N VAL A 23 -2.07 -6.16 -5.55
CA VAL A 23 -1.95 -6.57 -4.15
C VAL A 23 -0.82 -5.78 -3.49
N ALA A 24 -1.13 -5.08 -2.42
CA ALA A 24 -0.18 -4.30 -1.63
C ALA A 24 -0.13 -4.85 -0.20
N VAL A 25 1.03 -5.37 0.19
CA VAL A 25 1.27 -5.92 1.54
C VAL A 25 2.22 -5.01 2.30
N ALA A 26 1.82 -4.58 3.48
CA ALA A 26 2.59 -3.69 4.35
C ALA A 26 3.22 -2.52 3.57
N PRO A 27 2.43 -1.79 2.74
CA PRO A 27 2.99 -0.80 1.83
C PRO A 27 3.37 0.49 2.56
N VAL A 28 4.45 1.13 2.11
CA VAL A 28 4.62 2.57 2.33
C VAL A 28 3.58 3.30 1.49
N THR A 29 2.84 4.22 2.09
CA THR A 29 1.83 5.04 1.39
C THR A 29 2.19 6.52 1.36
N SER A 30 3.10 6.91 2.24
CA SER A 30 3.75 8.22 2.24
C SER A 30 5.15 8.09 2.85
N TRP A 31 6.15 8.66 2.20
CA TRP A 31 7.51 8.68 2.74
C TRP A 31 7.63 9.54 4.01
N ARG A 32 6.63 10.35 4.33
CA ARG A 32 6.53 11.05 5.62
C ARG A 32 6.23 10.12 6.80
N TYR A 33 5.78 8.90 6.54
CA TYR A 33 5.48 7.87 7.54
C TYR A 33 6.56 6.78 7.60
N TYR A 34 7.71 7.01 6.95
CA TYR A 34 8.84 6.09 7.03
C TYR A 34 10.03 6.74 7.73
N ASP A 35 11.06 5.93 8.05
CA ASP A 35 12.24 6.44 8.77
C ASP A 35 13.00 7.49 7.95
N THR A 36 13.67 8.40 8.66
CA THR A 36 14.36 9.53 8.04
C THR A 36 15.65 9.10 7.33
N ILE A 37 16.35 8.07 7.85
CA ILE A 37 17.61 7.59 7.26
C ILE A 37 17.37 7.15 5.81
N TYR A 38 16.33 6.33 5.59
CA TYR A 38 15.97 5.87 4.25
C TYR A 38 15.34 6.98 3.41
N SER A 39 14.32 7.64 3.95
CA SER A 39 13.53 8.61 3.19
C SER A 39 14.35 9.81 2.76
N GLU A 40 15.19 10.36 3.64
CA GLU A 40 16.03 11.52 3.33
C GLU A 40 17.21 11.18 2.43
N LEU A 41 17.74 9.94 2.50
CA LEU A 41 18.78 9.48 1.60
C LEU A 41 18.36 9.55 0.12
N TYR A 42 17.08 9.23 -0.16
CA TYR A 42 16.59 9.15 -1.54
C TYR A 42 15.78 10.36 -1.98
N ASN A 43 15.13 11.06 -1.06
CA ASN A 43 14.23 12.19 -1.38
C ASN A 43 14.76 13.55 -0.88
N GLY A 44 15.85 13.57 -0.11
CA GLY A 44 16.27 14.78 0.60
C GLY A 44 15.32 15.14 1.75
N LEU A 45 15.47 16.32 2.29
CA LEU A 45 14.61 16.79 3.38
C LEU A 45 13.20 17.12 2.88
N PRO A 46 12.15 16.80 3.65
CA PRO A 46 10.78 17.11 3.27
C PRO A 46 10.51 18.60 3.02
N GLN A 47 11.26 19.48 3.69
CA GLN A 47 11.17 20.92 3.54
C GLN A 47 11.79 21.40 2.21
N GLU A 48 12.79 20.70 1.71
CA GLU A 48 13.50 21.03 0.48
C GLU A 48 12.87 20.40 -0.75
N ASN A 49 12.20 19.25 -0.58
CA ASN A 49 11.54 18.51 -1.66
C ASN A 49 10.09 18.12 -1.30
N PRO A 50 9.22 19.09 -0.99
CA PRO A 50 7.83 18.80 -0.63
C PRO A 50 7.06 18.08 -1.75
N ALA A 51 7.35 18.38 -3.00
CA ALA A 51 6.73 17.74 -4.17
C ALA A 51 7.05 16.24 -4.23
N GLY A 52 8.32 15.84 -4.05
CA GLY A 52 8.74 14.45 -4.04
C GLY A 52 8.05 13.62 -2.95
N TYR A 53 7.78 14.23 -1.79
CA TYR A 53 7.07 13.55 -0.70
C TYR A 53 5.55 13.48 -0.89
N ASN A 54 4.94 14.44 -1.59
CA ASN A 54 3.49 14.56 -1.67
C ASN A 54 2.94 14.01 -2.99
N GLU A 55 3.44 14.48 -4.15
CA GLU A 55 2.80 14.25 -5.45
C GLU A 55 2.80 12.78 -5.89
N ASN A 56 3.78 11.99 -5.43
CA ASN A 56 3.91 10.58 -5.77
C ASN A 56 3.56 9.63 -4.62
N ALA A 57 3.09 10.15 -3.50
CA ALA A 57 2.62 9.32 -2.40
C ALA A 57 1.35 8.57 -2.82
N PRO A 58 1.30 7.23 -2.74
CA PRO A 58 0.07 6.46 -3.03
C PRO A 58 -1.16 7.00 -2.33
N LEU A 59 -1.00 7.51 -1.11
CA LEU A 59 -2.04 8.17 -0.34
C LEU A 59 -2.72 9.31 -1.11
N MET A 60 -1.94 10.13 -1.80
CA MET A 60 -2.45 11.25 -2.61
C MET A 60 -3.02 10.80 -3.95
N LEU A 61 -2.65 9.60 -4.39
CA LEU A 61 -3.09 9.02 -5.65
C LEU A 61 -4.38 8.19 -5.52
N ALA A 62 -4.87 7.96 -4.30
CA ALA A 62 -6.06 7.13 -4.03
C ALA A 62 -7.28 7.51 -4.91
N PRO A 63 -7.60 8.80 -5.16
CA PRO A 63 -8.72 9.17 -6.02
C PRO A 63 -8.58 8.71 -7.48
N LEU A 64 -7.35 8.45 -7.95
CA LEU A 64 -7.09 8.03 -9.32
C LEU A 64 -7.33 6.54 -9.54
N LEU A 65 -7.50 5.74 -8.48
CA LEU A 65 -7.78 4.30 -8.64
C LEU A 65 -9.04 4.10 -9.47
N ARG A 66 -8.92 3.34 -10.56
CA ARG A 66 -10.05 2.89 -11.40
C ARG A 66 -10.56 1.56 -10.85
N ASP A 67 -11.30 1.62 -9.73
CA ASP A 67 -11.83 0.43 -9.04
C ASP A 67 -12.89 -0.34 -9.85
N ASP A 68 -13.43 0.27 -10.89
CA ASP A 68 -14.23 -0.37 -11.94
C ASP A 68 -13.41 -1.31 -12.86
N ARG A 69 -12.09 -1.17 -12.89
CA ARG A 69 -11.16 -1.91 -13.77
C ARG A 69 -10.04 -2.61 -13.03
N THR A 70 -9.57 -2.05 -11.92
CA THR A 70 -8.45 -2.55 -11.10
C THR A 70 -8.96 -2.96 -9.73
N ARG A 71 -8.98 -4.25 -9.43
CA ARG A 71 -9.29 -4.72 -8.08
C ARG A 71 -8.06 -4.61 -7.20
N LEU A 72 -8.21 -4.01 -6.04
CA LEU A 72 -7.11 -3.79 -5.07
C LEU A 72 -7.33 -4.64 -3.82
N LEU A 73 -6.29 -5.35 -3.40
CA LEU A 73 -6.20 -6.00 -2.09
C LEU A 73 -5.10 -5.34 -1.26
N LEU A 74 -5.46 -4.79 -0.12
CA LEU A 74 -4.54 -4.21 0.85
C LEU A 74 -4.40 -5.15 2.06
N ILE A 75 -3.15 -5.45 2.44
CA ILE A 75 -2.83 -6.35 3.56
C ILE A 75 -1.84 -5.65 4.50
N HIS A 76 -2.06 -5.71 5.83
CA HIS A 76 -1.09 -5.18 6.80
C HIS A 76 -1.20 -5.86 8.16
N GLY A 77 -0.09 -5.92 8.88
CA GLY A 77 -0.03 -6.33 10.30
C GLY A 77 -0.13 -5.12 11.22
N THR A 78 -0.87 -5.24 12.32
CA THR A 78 -1.08 -4.09 13.24
C THR A 78 0.12 -3.79 14.12
N ALA A 79 1.04 -4.74 14.32
CA ALA A 79 2.27 -4.56 15.09
C ALA A 79 3.51 -4.38 14.18
N ASP A 80 3.31 -3.89 12.96
CA ASP A 80 4.42 -3.60 12.04
C ASP A 80 5.25 -2.44 12.59
N ASP A 81 6.48 -2.75 12.98
CA ASP A 81 7.46 -1.85 13.60
C ASP A 81 8.44 -1.24 12.60
N ASN A 82 8.32 -1.60 11.33
CA ASN A 82 9.11 -1.06 10.22
C ASN A 82 8.26 -0.10 9.37
N VAL A 83 7.31 -0.62 8.62
CA VAL A 83 6.29 0.19 7.93
C VAL A 83 5.06 0.25 8.83
N HIS A 84 4.96 1.26 9.67
CA HIS A 84 3.90 1.37 10.65
C HIS A 84 2.51 1.26 10.01
N PHE A 85 1.60 0.58 10.70
CA PHE A 85 0.21 0.36 10.26
C PHE A 85 -0.51 1.66 9.87
N GLN A 86 -0.07 2.81 10.39
CA GLN A 86 -0.57 4.13 9.99
C GLN A 86 -0.58 4.32 8.47
N ASN A 87 0.43 3.80 7.75
CA ASN A 87 0.45 3.86 6.29
C ASN A 87 -0.82 3.28 5.66
N SER A 88 -1.23 2.08 6.09
CA SER A 88 -2.46 1.46 5.58
C SER A 88 -3.72 2.11 6.16
N ALA A 89 -3.73 2.53 7.40
CA ALA A 89 -4.88 3.22 8.00
C ALA A 89 -5.23 4.51 7.23
N GLU A 90 -4.24 5.32 6.90
CA GLU A 90 -4.42 6.54 6.12
C GLU A 90 -4.81 6.24 4.66
N MET A 91 -4.26 5.16 4.07
CA MET A 91 -4.65 4.73 2.72
C MET A 91 -6.10 4.25 2.66
N ILE A 92 -6.53 3.46 3.68
CA ILE A 92 -7.92 3.03 3.82
C ILE A 92 -8.84 4.25 3.87
N ARG A 93 -8.51 5.24 4.69
CA ARG A 93 -9.28 6.48 4.79
C ARG A 93 -9.34 7.20 3.44
N ALA A 94 -8.21 7.39 2.77
CA ALA A 94 -8.15 8.09 1.49
C ALA A 94 -8.97 7.39 0.40
N LEU A 95 -8.90 6.06 0.32
CA LEU A 95 -9.71 5.26 -0.61
C LEU A 95 -11.21 5.38 -0.29
N THR A 96 -11.57 5.28 0.99
CA THR A 96 -12.96 5.40 1.46
C THR A 96 -13.54 6.78 1.18
N ASP A 97 -12.80 7.84 1.49
CA ASP A 97 -13.20 9.23 1.24
C ASP A 97 -13.35 9.52 -0.27
N ALA A 98 -12.56 8.83 -1.11
CA ALA A 98 -12.68 8.88 -2.56
C ALA A 98 -13.76 7.97 -3.15
N GLY A 99 -14.51 7.25 -2.31
CA GLY A 99 -15.59 6.33 -2.72
C GLY A 99 -15.10 5.11 -3.48
N LYS A 100 -13.87 4.64 -3.20
CA LYS A 100 -13.25 3.52 -3.92
C LYS A 100 -13.55 2.17 -3.26
N GLU A 101 -13.82 1.17 -4.10
CA GLU A 101 -13.99 -0.22 -3.68
C GLU A 101 -12.63 -0.95 -3.63
N PHE A 102 -12.34 -1.64 -2.53
CA PHE A 102 -11.13 -2.41 -2.34
C PHE A 102 -11.32 -3.53 -1.32
N ASP A 103 -10.50 -4.57 -1.42
CA ASP A 103 -10.43 -5.64 -0.44
C ASP A 103 -9.36 -5.34 0.62
N LEU A 104 -9.62 -5.74 1.86
CA LEU A 104 -8.76 -5.48 3.00
C LEU A 104 -8.55 -6.75 3.83
N MET A 105 -7.31 -6.97 4.28
CA MET A 105 -6.99 -7.98 5.28
C MET A 105 -6.00 -7.43 6.31
N ILE A 106 -6.46 -7.34 7.55
CA ILE A 106 -5.63 -6.93 8.70
C ILE A 106 -5.24 -8.16 9.50
N TYR A 107 -3.95 -8.24 9.84
CA TYR A 107 -3.39 -9.28 10.69
C TYR A 107 -3.03 -8.70 12.06
N PRO A 108 -3.85 -8.94 13.11
CA PRO A 108 -3.57 -8.46 14.45
C PRO A 108 -2.21 -8.97 14.97
N ASP A 109 -1.47 -8.09 15.64
CA ASP A 109 -0.19 -8.38 16.30
C ASP A 109 0.92 -8.94 15.41
N GLN A 110 0.77 -8.83 14.07
CA GLN A 110 1.82 -9.24 13.16
C GLN A 110 2.73 -8.06 12.82
N ASN A 111 4.05 -8.33 12.84
CA ASN A 111 5.10 -7.38 12.45
C ASN A 111 5.33 -7.36 10.94
N HIS A 112 6.35 -6.62 10.47
CA HIS A 112 6.64 -6.43 9.04
C HIS A 112 6.93 -7.75 8.30
N SER A 113 7.66 -8.67 8.93
CA SER A 113 8.03 -9.97 8.33
C SER A 113 6.90 -11.00 8.43
N MET A 114 5.98 -10.79 9.36
CA MET A 114 4.92 -11.70 9.76
C MET A 114 5.43 -13.10 10.15
N GLN A 115 4.72 -13.80 10.99
CA GLN A 115 5.07 -15.19 11.36
C GLN A 115 4.85 -16.12 10.16
N PRO A 116 5.60 -17.26 10.08
CA PRO A 116 5.57 -18.15 8.91
C PRO A 116 4.18 -18.66 8.50
N ASP A 117 3.31 -18.94 9.47
CA ASP A 117 1.95 -19.42 9.19
C ASP A 117 1.08 -18.34 8.58
N TYR A 118 1.20 -17.08 9.04
CA TYR A 118 0.51 -15.95 8.44
C TYR A 118 1.07 -15.62 7.04
N THR A 119 2.39 -15.70 6.85
CA THR A 119 3.01 -15.54 5.53
C THR A 119 2.46 -16.55 4.52
N ARG A 120 2.26 -17.80 4.93
CA ARG A 120 1.65 -18.86 4.09
C ARG A 120 0.19 -18.50 3.74
N GLN A 121 -0.58 -18.02 4.72
CA GLN A 121 -1.96 -17.61 4.53
C GLN A 121 -2.04 -16.40 3.58
N ILE A 122 -1.17 -15.41 3.75
CA ILE A 122 -1.09 -14.23 2.88
C ILE A 122 -0.84 -14.65 1.43
N ARG A 123 0.16 -15.52 1.20
CA ARG A 123 0.46 -16.00 -0.17
C ARG A 123 -0.74 -16.68 -0.83
N ARG A 124 -1.45 -17.54 -0.10
CA ARG A 124 -2.68 -18.18 -0.60
C ARG A 124 -3.75 -17.14 -0.93
N ARG A 125 -3.92 -16.14 -0.07
CA ARG A 125 -4.88 -15.06 -0.28
C ARG A 125 -4.54 -14.23 -1.50
N MET A 126 -3.26 -13.88 -1.69
CA MET A 126 -2.79 -13.14 -2.87
C MET A 126 -3.08 -13.93 -4.16
N ILE A 127 -2.71 -15.20 -4.20
CA ILE A 127 -2.95 -16.08 -5.37
C ILE A 127 -4.45 -16.14 -5.66
N SER A 128 -5.26 -16.51 -4.68
CA SER A 128 -6.72 -16.62 -4.82
C SER A 128 -7.37 -15.27 -5.22
N PHE A 129 -6.86 -14.16 -4.74
CA PHE A 129 -7.35 -12.84 -5.14
C PHE A 129 -7.05 -12.56 -6.62
N VAL A 130 -5.82 -12.82 -7.05
CA VAL A 130 -5.41 -12.61 -8.45
C VAL A 130 -6.20 -13.53 -9.38
N GLU A 131 -6.32 -14.83 -9.06
CA GLU A 131 -7.08 -15.80 -9.87
C GLU A 131 -8.55 -15.42 -10.08
N ARG A 132 -9.17 -14.82 -9.05
CA ARG A 132 -10.59 -14.42 -9.14
C ARG A 132 -10.81 -13.12 -9.91
N ASN A 133 -9.76 -12.32 -10.13
CA ASN A 133 -9.86 -10.98 -10.70
C ASN A 133 -9.12 -10.82 -12.04
N LEU A 134 -8.55 -11.89 -12.59
CA LEU A 134 -8.02 -11.93 -13.94
C LEU A 134 -9.07 -12.39 -14.92
#